data_4cccde0eb0f2312abfcf2ac130c91926
#
_entry.id   4cccde0eb0f2312abfcf2ac130c91926
#
_cell.length_a   1.000
_cell.length_b   1.000
_cell.length_c   1.000
_cell.angle_alpha   90.00
_cell.angle_beta   90.00
_cell.angle_gamma   90.00
#
_symmetry.space_group_name_H-M   'P 1'
#
loop_
_entity.id
_entity.type
_entity.pdbx_description
1 polymer ?
#
loop_
_entity_poly.entity_id
_entity_poly.type
_entity_poly.pdbx_seq_one_letter_code
_entity_poly.pdbx_strand_id
1 'polypeptide(L)'
;LEILVLALTALAGVAMGAINNVAGGAGVLALLAFVHLHGMPLPLANASSRVAAVAIGTFSFLGFLRAGRRPPPRAWLQGLLAVPGSLLGSALALELPDLAFRSYLAAMLVLLLRQQLKPAPPSEPAPRPAWLAALGCFLIGLHMGFAQIGTGLVATLVLASAYRRDLIAVNMAKSTVVITTALASVGTFAWHGNIVWAPALVLAAGAAVGSYLASHWSVAKGSAAIARVVVVIAVLTLLEQLWQIAIALW
;
A
#
# COMPACT_ATOMS: atom_id res chain seq x y z
N LEU A 1 4.53 -14.70 -25.68
CA LEU A 1 3.84 -14.85 -24.38
C LEU A 1 4.46 -13.91 -23.33
N GLU A 2 5.79 -13.88 -23.20
CA GLU A 2 6.51 -13.04 -22.21
C GLU A 2 6.19 -11.54 -22.33
N ILE A 3 6.19 -11.00 -23.57
CA ILE A 3 5.87 -9.59 -23.81
C ILE A 3 4.46 -9.26 -23.31
N LEU A 4 3.49 -10.15 -23.54
CA LEU A 4 2.12 -9.97 -23.06
C LEU A 4 2.05 -9.96 -21.52
N VAL A 5 2.77 -10.87 -20.86
CA VAL A 5 2.84 -10.94 -19.38
C VAL A 5 3.44 -9.65 -18.83
N LEU A 6 4.53 -9.15 -19.41
CA LEU A 6 5.14 -7.89 -19.00
C LEU A 6 4.21 -6.69 -19.25
N ALA A 7 3.51 -6.66 -20.38
CA ALA A 7 2.53 -5.60 -20.66
C ALA A 7 1.37 -5.61 -19.66
N LEU A 8 0.82 -6.78 -19.32
CA LEU A 8 -0.22 -6.91 -18.31
C LEU A 8 0.28 -6.51 -16.92
N THR A 9 1.54 -6.85 -16.59
CA THR A 9 2.18 -6.43 -15.33
C THR A 9 2.32 -4.90 -15.26
N ALA A 10 2.74 -4.26 -16.35
CA ALA A 10 2.82 -2.80 -16.43
C ALA A 10 1.43 -2.15 -16.27
N LEU A 11 0.40 -2.69 -16.94
CA LEU A 11 -0.98 -2.20 -16.81
C LEU A 11 -1.53 -2.38 -15.39
N ALA A 12 -1.25 -3.53 -14.75
CA ALA A 12 -1.57 -3.74 -13.34
C ALA A 12 -0.88 -2.70 -12.44
N GLY A 13 0.36 -2.35 -12.75
CA GLY A 13 1.09 -1.27 -12.11
C GLY A 13 0.40 0.08 -12.26
N VAL A 14 0.00 0.46 -13.49
CA VAL A 14 -0.74 1.73 -13.74
C VAL A 14 -2.03 1.77 -12.93
N ALA A 15 -2.82 0.71 -12.96
CA ALA A 15 -4.05 0.61 -12.18
C ALA A 15 -3.77 0.70 -10.67
N MET A 16 -2.76 -0.03 -10.17
CA MET A 16 -2.32 0.00 -8.77
C MET A 16 -1.95 1.41 -8.34
N GLY A 17 -1.12 2.11 -9.11
CA GLY A 17 -0.69 3.47 -8.82
C GLY A 17 -1.86 4.45 -8.78
N ALA A 18 -2.76 4.38 -9.76
CA ALA A 18 -3.93 5.24 -9.84
C ALA A 18 -4.90 5.01 -8.66
N ILE A 19 -5.20 3.76 -8.35
CA ILE A 19 -6.14 3.38 -7.28
C ILE A 19 -5.57 3.70 -5.89
N ASN A 20 -4.25 3.50 -5.67
CA ASN A 20 -3.64 3.70 -4.36
C ASN A 20 -3.77 5.13 -3.83
N ASN A 21 -3.76 6.12 -4.72
CA ASN A 21 -3.94 7.52 -4.34
C ASN A 21 -5.36 7.84 -3.88
N VAL A 22 -6.35 7.15 -4.43
CA VAL A 22 -7.77 7.46 -4.20
C VAL A 22 -8.36 6.62 -3.07
N ALA A 23 -8.09 5.32 -3.05
CA ALA A 23 -8.75 4.37 -2.16
C ALA A 23 -7.80 3.55 -1.26
N GLY A 24 -6.50 3.60 -1.51
CA GLY A 24 -5.48 3.04 -0.60
C GLY A 24 -5.40 1.51 -0.50
N GLY A 25 -6.15 0.76 -1.29
CA GLY A 25 -6.21 -0.71 -1.23
C GLY A 25 -5.51 -1.45 -2.36
N ALA A 26 -4.82 -0.75 -3.24
CA ALA A 26 -4.35 -1.29 -4.52
C ALA A 26 -3.17 -2.27 -4.45
N GLY A 27 -2.56 -2.48 -3.29
CA GLY A 27 -1.47 -3.46 -3.12
C GLY A 27 -1.85 -4.89 -3.52
N VAL A 28 -3.14 -5.20 -3.45
CA VAL A 28 -3.72 -6.47 -3.92
C VAL A 28 -3.41 -6.72 -5.39
N LEU A 29 -3.45 -5.70 -6.25
CA LEU A 29 -3.17 -5.85 -7.69
C LEU A 29 -1.74 -6.33 -7.96
N ALA A 30 -0.78 -5.90 -7.16
CA ALA A 30 0.60 -6.39 -7.26
C ALA A 30 0.68 -7.88 -6.93
N LEU A 31 0.02 -8.31 -5.85
CA LEU A 31 0.01 -9.73 -5.46
C LEU A 31 -0.65 -10.58 -6.53
N LEU A 32 -1.83 -10.18 -7.04
CA LEU A 32 -2.52 -10.90 -8.11
C LEU A 32 -1.65 -10.99 -9.38
N ALA A 33 -1.03 -9.89 -9.79
CA ALA A 33 -0.15 -9.88 -10.95
C ALA A 33 1.04 -10.83 -10.76
N PHE A 34 1.71 -10.79 -9.63
CA PHE A 34 2.89 -11.63 -9.38
C PHE A 34 2.54 -13.11 -9.19
N VAL A 35 1.46 -13.42 -8.48
CA VAL A 35 1.03 -14.80 -8.27
C VAL A 35 0.50 -15.41 -9.57
N HIS A 36 -0.41 -14.74 -10.28
CA HIS A 36 -1.11 -15.34 -11.43
C HIS A 36 -0.39 -15.16 -12.76
N LEU A 37 0.33 -14.03 -12.99
CA LEU A 37 1.04 -13.81 -14.25
C LEU A 37 2.47 -14.39 -14.22
N HIS A 38 3.09 -14.40 -13.04
CA HIS A 38 4.49 -14.84 -12.89
C HIS A 38 4.66 -16.12 -12.06
N GLY A 39 3.57 -16.71 -11.55
CA GLY A 39 3.62 -17.95 -10.74
C GLY A 39 4.41 -17.82 -9.44
N MET A 40 4.55 -16.61 -8.89
CA MET A 40 5.34 -16.39 -7.68
C MET A 40 4.62 -16.91 -6.44
N PRO A 41 5.34 -17.55 -5.49
CA PRO A 41 4.81 -17.78 -4.15
C PRO A 41 4.41 -16.45 -3.49
N LEU A 42 3.34 -16.47 -2.68
CA LEU A 42 2.77 -15.26 -2.10
C LEU A 42 3.75 -14.43 -1.26
N PRO A 43 4.65 -15.03 -0.44
CA PRO A 43 5.66 -14.25 0.28
C PRO A 43 6.63 -13.52 -0.66
N LEU A 44 7.05 -14.15 -1.75
CA LEU A 44 7.94 -13.56 -2.76
C LEU A 44 7.23 -12.45 -3.55
N ALA A 45 5.95 -12.65 -3.89
CA ALA A 45 5.10 -11.65 -4.51
C ALA A 45 4.94 -10.41 -3.60
N ASN A 46 4.71 -10.64 -2.29
CA ASN A 46 4.63 -9.56 -1.30
C ASN A 46 5.95 -8.77 -1.20
N ALA A 47 7.09 -9.44 -1.11
CA ALA A 47 8.40 -8.81 -1.05
C ALA A 47 8.70 -8.01 -2.32
N SER A 48 8.49 -8.58 -3.51
CA SER A 48 8.72 -7.93 -4.81
C SER A 48 7.82 -6.72 -5.04
N SER A 49 6.60 -6.71 -4.47
CA SER A 49 5.66 -5.59 -4.58
C SER A 49 6.16 -4.28 -3.94
N ARG A 50 7.15 -4.37 -3.03
CA ARG A 50 7.74 -3.19 -2.36
C ARG A 50 8.42 -2.23 -3.30
N VAL A 51 9.00 -2.73 -4.40
CA VAL A 51 9.62 -1.90 -5.43
C VAL A 51 8.58 -0.97 -6.06
N ALA A 52 7.38 -1.49 -6.35
CA ALA A 52 6.28 -0.67 -6.84
C ALA A 52 5.77 0.32 -5.78
N ALA A 53 5.82 -0.02 -4.49
CA ALA A 53 5.45 0.90 -3.42
C ALA A 53 6.39 2.12 -3.35
N VAL A 54 7.70 1.94 -3.54
CA VAL A 54 8.65 3.05 -3.65
C VAL A 54 8.25 3.97 -4.80
N ALA A 55 7.94 3.41 -5.97
CA ALA A 55 7.50 4.18 -7.13
C ALA A 55 6.18 4.94 -6.84
N ILE A 56 5.18 4.27 -6.25
CA ILE A 56 3.91 4.90 -5.88
C ILE A 56 4.13 6.09 -4.94
N GLY A 57 4.87 5.90 -3.86
CA GLY A 57 5.15 6.96 -2.90
C GLY A 57 5.84 8.15 -3.56
N THR A 58 6.91 7.89 -4.30
CA THR A 58 7.73 8.92 -4.96
C THR A 58 6.92 9.68 -6.02
N PHE A 59 6.26 8.99 -6.93
CA PHE A 59 5.56 9.64 -8.03
C PHE A 59 4.22 10.25 -7.60
N SER A 60 3.55 9.73 -6.57
CA SER A 60 2.45 10.44 -5.92
C SER A 60 2.91 11.75 -5.32
N PHE A 61 3.99 11.74 -4.57
CA PHE A 61 4.57 12.94 -3.96
C PHE A 61 4.93 13.98 -5.02
N LEU A 62 5.62 13.57 -6.09
CA LEU A 62 5.96 14.44 -7.22
C LEU A 62 4.72 15.01 -7.92
N GLY A 63 3.67 14.19 -8.11
CA GLY A 63 2.42 14.63 -8.70
C GLY A 63 1.72 15.71 -7.87
N PHE A 64 1.71 15.59 -6.54
CA PHE A 64 1.21 16.64 -5.66
C PHE A 64 2.06 17.91 -5.70
N LEU A 65 3.39 17.80 -5.74
CA LEU A 65 4.28 18.96 -5.90
C LEU A 65 4.01 19.68 -7.22
N ARG A 66 3.82 18.94 -8.32
CA ARG A 66 3.47 19.50 -9.64
C ARG A 66 2.12 20.22 -9.63
N ALA A 67 1.19 19.74 -8.81
CA ALA A 67 -0.10 20.39 -8.59
C ALA A 67 -0.02 21.61 -7.64
N GLY A 68 1.17 22.10 -7.31
CA GLY A 68 1.42 23.28 -6.46
C GLY A 68 1.21 23.02 -4.96
N ARG A 69 1.10 21.75 -4.53
CA ARG A 69 0.93 21.40 -3.11
C ARG A 69 2.27 21.23 -2.43
N ARG A 70 2.37 21.65 -1.17
CA ARG A 70 3.56 21.47 -0.35
C ARG A 70 3.34 20.40 0.72
N PRO A 71 4.36 19.59 1.05
CA PRO A 71 4.24 18.60 2.11
C PRO A 71 4.04 19.29 3.46
N PRO A 72 3.19 18.71 4.33
CA PRO A 72 3.04 19.20 5.69
C PRO A 72 4.38 19.15 6.44
N PRO A 73 4.66 20.10 7.35
CA PRO A 73 5.99 20.21 8.00
C PRO A 73 6.49 18.95 8.71
N ARG A 74 5.56 18.10 9.22
CA ARG A 74 5.90 16.87 9.94
C ARG A 74 5.85 15.59 9.09
N ALA A 75 5.55 15.70 7.79
CA ALA A 75 5.34 14.54 6.92
C ALA A 75 6.58 13.63 6.85
N TRP A 76 7.77 14.19 6.67
CA TRP A 76 9.02 13.43 6.64
C TRP A 76 9.38 12.82 8.00
N LEU A 77 9.16 13.56 9.09
CA LEU A 77 9.37 13.02 10.45
C LEU A 77 8.46 11.80 10.71
N GLN A 78 7.20 11.87 10.29
CA GLN A 78 6.26 10.74 10.40
C GLN A 78 6.73 9.54 9.57
N GLY A 79 7.28 9.79 8.37
CA GLY A 79 7.90 8.76 7.56
C GLY A 79 9.09 8.09 8.26
N LEU A 80 9.99 8.89 8.84
CA LEU A 80 11.15 8.36 9.57
C LEU A 80 10.75 7.58 10.83
N LEU A 81 9.73 8.04 11.57
CA LEU A 81 9.19 7.32 12.73
C LEU A 81 8.53 5.98 12.36
N ALA A 82 8.12 5.80 11.11
CA ALA A 82 7.58 4.55 10.63
C ALA A 82 8.65 3.53 10.20
N VAL A 83 9.90 3.96 9.95
CA VAL A 83 10.98 3.07 9.48
C VAL A 83 11.27 1.91 10.43
N PRO A 84 11.43 2.10 11.75
CA PRO A 84 11.69 0.97 12.65
C PRO A 84 10.58 -0.09 12.61
N GLY A 85 9.33 0.36 12.54
CA GLY A 85 8.19 -0.54 12.36
C GLY A 85 8.26 -1.31 11.04
N SER A 86 8.65 -0.63 9.94
CA SER A 86 8.77 -1.27 8.63
C SER A 86 9.87 -2.33 8.58
N LEU A 87 11.02 -2.07 9.19
CA LEU A 87 12.10 -3.06 9.30
C LEU A 87 11.63 -4.29 10.08
N LEU A 88 10.98 -4.09 11.23
CA LEU A 88 10.42 -5.19 12.03
C LEU A 88 9.34 -5.95 11.26
N GLY A 89 8.42 -5.24 10.59
CA GLY A 89 7.36 -5.86 9.82
C GLY A 89 7.89 -6.69 8.64
N SER A 90 8.92 -6.19 7.95
CA SER A 90 9.57 -6.94 6.87
C SER A 90 10.31 -8.18 7.38
N ALA A 91 10.98 -8.09 8.53
CA ALA A 91 11.63 -9.24 9.15
C ALA A 91 10.59 -10.30 9.56
N LEU A 92 9.49 -9.88 10.18
CA LEU A 92 8.39 -10.80 10.52
C LEU A 92 7.77 -11.47 9.28
N ALA A 93 7.67 -10.75 8.16
CA ALA A 93 7.12 -11.31 6.92
C ALA A 93 8.04 -12.39 6.30
N LEU A 94 9.33 -12.40 6.61
CA LEU A 94 10.28 -13.45 6.18
C LEU A 94 10.15 -14.73 6.98
N GLU A 95 9.75 -14.63 8.25
CA GLU A 95 9.76 -15.76 9.21
C GLU A 95 8.38 -16.45 9.32
N LEU A 96 7.30 -15.77 8.93
CA LEU A 96 5.95 -16.29 9.15
C LEU A 96 5.57 -17.38 8.14
N PRO A 97 4.91 -18.46 8.60
CA PRO A 97 4.33 -19.47 7.73
C PRO A 97 3.29 -18.87 6.76
N ASP A 98 3.20 -19.44 5.56
CA ASP A 98 2.28 -18.98 4.50
C ASP A 98 0.83 -18.89 5.00
N LEU A 99 0.36 -19.84 5.80
CA LEU A 99 -0.99 -19.85 6.36
C LEU A 99 -1.24 -18.62 7.27
N ALA A 100 -0.26 -18.26 8.12
CA ALA A 100 -0.39 -17.09 9.00
C ALA A 100 -0.41 -15.79 8.18
N PHE A 101 0.42 -15.71 7.13
CA PHE A 101 0.44 -14.57 6.22
C PHE A 101 -0.89 -14.43 5.46
N ARG A 102 -1.45 -15.52 4.92
CA ARG A 102 -2.77 -15.53 4.25
C ARG A 102 -3.90 -15.12 5.19
N SER A 103 -3.89 -15.61 6.43
CA SER A 103 -4.88 -15.25 7.45
C SER A 103 -4.83 -13.77 7.79
N TYR A 104 -3.63 -13.21 7.91
CA TYR A 104 -3.45 -11.77 8.09
C TYR A 104 -3.98 -10.97 6.90
N LEU A 105 -3.67 -11.39 5.66
CA LEU A 105 -4.17 -10.73 4.45
C LEU A 105 -5.70 -10.76 4.40
N ALA A 106 -6.31 -11.90 4.69
CA ALA A 106 -7.77 -12.03 4.75
C ALA A 106 -8.39 -11.08 5.77
N ALA A 107 -7.83 -11.00 6.99
CA ALA A 107 -8.28 -10.07 8.02
C ALA A 107 -8.18 -8.60 7.57
N MET A 108 -7.06 -8.22 6.94
CA MET A 108 -6.86 -6.86 6.42
C MET A 108 -7.81 -6.52 5.26
N LEU A 109 -8.13 -7.50 4.40
CA LEU A 109 -9.12 -7.32 3.34
C LEU A 109 -10.54 -7.12 3.90
N VAL A 110 -10.91 -7.86 4.94
CA VAL A 110 -12.19 -7.66 5.66
C VAL A 110 -12.26 -6.26 6.25
N LEU A 111 -11.18 -5.78 6.90
CA LEU A 111 -11.13 -4.42 7.44
C LEU A 111 -11.22 -3.35 6.33
N LEU A 112 -10.54 -3.56 5.20
CA LEU A 112 -10.62 -2.68 4.04
C LEU A 112 -12.05 -2.62 3.48
N LEU A 113 -12.69 -3.76 3.29
CA LEU A 113 -14.07 -3.85 2.82
C LEU A 113 -15.05 -3.17 3.78
N ARG A 114 -14.92 -3.45 5.08
CA ARG A 114 -15.75 -2.80 6.10
C ARG A 114 -15.64 -1.28 6.06
N GLN A 115 -14.44 -0.73 5.88
CA GLN A 115 -14.24 0.71 5.79
C GLN A 115 -14.81 1.30 4.49
N GLN A 116 -14.68 0.60 3.37
CA GLN A 116 -15.23 1.06 2.08
C GLN A 116 -16.77 1.04 2.09
N LEU A 117 -17.39 0.07 2.76
CA LEU A 117 -18.84 -0.08 2.82
C LEU A 117 -19.48 0.77 3.93
N LYS A 118 -18.79 0.97 5.05
CA LYS A 118 -19.24 1.77 6.19
C LYS A 118 -18.12 2.73 6.62
N PRO A 119 -17.93 3.86 5.91
CA PRO A 119 -16.94 4.84 6.32
C PRO A 119 -17.27 5.35 7.73
N ALA A 120 -16.23 5.44 8.56
CA ALA A 120 -16.38 5.93 9.93
C ALA A 120 -16.96 7.36 9.92
N PRO A 121 -17.91 7.66 10.82
CA PRO A 121 -18.46 9.00 10.93
C PRO A 121 -17.34 10.00 11.22
N PRO A 122 -17.52 11.24 10.77
CA PRO A 122 -16.54 12.27 11.02
C PRO A 122 -16.45 12.53 12.54
N SER A 123 -15.37 12.09 13.18
CA SER A 123 -15.01 12.50 14.54
C SER A 123 -14.12 13.74 14.50
N GLU A 124 -14.30 14.70 15.38
CA GLU A 124 -13.38 15.82 15.47
C GLU A 124 -11.99 15.33 15.91
N PRO A 125 -10.90 15.82 15.28
CA PRO A 125 -9.56 15.43 15.67
C PRO A 125 -9.24 16.00 17.06
N ALA A 126 -9.23 15.15 18.08
CA ALA A 126 -8.68 15.50 19.36
C ALA A 126 -7.15 15.60 19.29
N PRO A 127 -6.51 16.60 19.92
CA PRO A 127 -5.06 16.66 19.99
C PRO A 127 -4.53 15.41 20.70
N ARG A 128 -3.69 14.65 20.00
CA ARG A 128 -3.08 13.45 20.55
C ARG A 128 -1.69 13.76 21.11
N PRO A 129 -1.27 13.17 22.23
CA PRO A 129 0.08 13.31 22.72
C PRO A 129 1.11 12.81 21.70
N ALA A 130 2.29 13.41 21.68
CA ALA A 130 3.32 13.14 20.67
C ALA A 130 3.76 11.67 20.62
N TRP A 131 3.82 10.99 21.77
CA TRP A 131 4.17 9.58 21.84
C TRP A 131 3.13 8.67 21.16
N LEU A 132 1.84 9.03 21.25
CA LEU A 132 0.76 8.26 20.59
C LEU A 132 0.80 8.46 19.08
N ALA A 133 1.18 9.66 18.61
CA ALA A 133 1.41 9.90 17.18
C ALA A 133 2.62 9.10 16.66
N ALA A 134 3.71 9.04 17.45
CA ALA A 134 4.89 8.25 17.10
C ALA A 134 4.58 6.74 17.08
N LEU A 135 3.85 6.23 18.08
CA LEU A 135 3.38 4.85 18.09
C LEU A 135 2.50 4.54 16.87
N GLY A 136 1.60 5.46 16.51
CA GLY A 136 0.79 5.33 15.30
C GLY A 136 1.64 5.21 14.03
N CYS A 137 2.69 6.03 13.89
CA CYS A 137 3.62 5.94 12.77
C CYS A 137 4.39 4.60 12.77
N PHE A 138 4.88 4.15 13.93
CA PHE A 138 5.50 2.84 14.07
C PHE A 138 4.56 1.70 13.64
N LEU A 139 3.30 1.72 14.05
CA LEU A 139 2.30 0.72 13.68
C LEU A 139 1.94 0.75 12.19
N ILE A 140 1.88 1.96 11.58
CA ILE A 140 1.78 2.07 10.12
C ILE A 140 2.99 1.37 9.47
N GLY A 141 4.20 1.67 9.94
CA GLY A 141 5.41 1.07 9.43
C GLY A 141 5.40 -0.45 9.57
N LEU A 142 5.04 -0.97 10.73
CA LEU A 142 4.95 -2.40 11.02
C LEU A 142 4.00 -3.10 10.02
N HIS A 143 2.80 -2.55 9.85
CA HIS A 143 1.85 -3.05 8.87
C HIS A 143 2.40 -2.97 7.43
N MET A 144 2.95 -1.82 7.05
CA MET A 144 3.50 -1.61 5.71
C MET A 144 4.74 -2.45 5.43
N GLY A 145 5.56 -2.74 6.41
CA GLY A 145 6.68 -3.68 6.30
C GLY A 145 6.22 -5.11 6.15
N PHE A 146 5.18 -5.51 6.87
CA PHE A 146 4.66 -6.86 6.85
C PHE A 146 3.86 -7.18 5.57
N ALA A 147 2.88 -6.36 5.22
CA ALA A 147 2.03 -6.56 4.04
C ALA A 147 1.73 -5.25 3.30
N GLN A 148 1.63 -5.33 1.96
CA GLN A 148 1.35 -4.17 1.09
C GLN A 148 -0.17 -3.90 0.95
N ILE A 149 -1.04 -4.63 1.64
CA ILE A 149 -2.49 -4.52 1.50
C ILE A 149 -3.07 -3.57 2.54
N GLY A 150 -3.99 -2.70 2.14
CA GLY A 150 -4.67 -1.79 3.07
C GLY A 150 -3.79 -0.68 3.66
N THR A 151 -2.60 -0.47 3.11
CA THR A 151 -1.63 0.55 3.60
C THR A 151 -2.23 1.94 3.65
N GLY A 152 -3.02 2.29 2.64
CA GLY A 152 -3.73 3.58 2.59
C GLY A 152 -4.79 3.71 3.68
N LEU A 153 -5.44 2.60 4.08
CA LEU A 153 -6.40 2.57 5.18
C LEU A 153 -5.73 2.91 6.51
N VAL A 154 -4.72 2.11 6.88
CA VAL A 154 -4.02 2.25 8.17
C VAL A 154 -3.36 3.63 8.27
N ALA A 155 -2.67 4.07 7.20
CA ALA A 155 -2.06 5.39 7.17
C ALA A 155 -3.10 6.51 7.28
N THR A 156 -4.23 6.41 6.58
CA THR A 156 -5.28 7.44 6.65
C THR A 156 -5.90 7.52 8.04
N LEU A 157 -6.17 6.39 8.70
CA LEU A 157 -6.73 6.37 10.05
C LEU A 157 -5.83 7.08 11.09
N VAL A 158 -4.51 6.91 10.97
CA VAL A 158 -3.56 7.53 11.87
C VAL A 158 -3.30 9.00 11.51
N LEU A 159 -3.07 9.28 10.21
CA LEU A 159 -2.66 10.60 9.74
C LEU A 159 -3.82 11.60 9.63
N ALA A 160 -5.07 11.13 9.41
CA ALA A 160 -6.22 12.02 9.29
C ALA A 160 -6.43 12.88 10.55
N SER A 161 -6.15 12.33 11.72
CA SER A 161 -6.22 13.07 12.98
C SER A 161 -5.15 14.16 13.11
N ALA A 162 -3.98 13.97 12.49
CA ALA A 162 -2.87 14.92 12.56
C ALA A 162 -3.07 16.14 11.64
N TYR A 163 -3.83 15.99 10.55
CA TYR A 163 -3.98 17.01 9.51
C TYR A 163 -5.41 17.55 9.38
N ARG A 164 -6.21 17.52 10.46
CA ARG A 164 -7.58 18.07 10.51
C ARG A 164 -8.43 17.69 9.29
N ARG A 165 -8.25 16.47 8.76
CA ARG A 165 -8.94 15.93 7.58
C ARG A 165 -8.69 16.67 6.26
N ASP A 166 -7.66 17.48 6.17
CA ASP A 166 -7.15 17.89 4.87
C ASP A 166 -6.64 16.65 4.13
N LEU A 167 -7.50 16.11 3.24
CA LEU A 167 -7.20 14.87 2.50
C LEU A 167 -5.96 15.01 1.63
N ILE A 168 -5.64 16.21 1.16
CA ILE A 168 -4.43 16.44 0.37
C ILE A 168 -3.21 16.36 1.28
N ALA A 169 -3.23 17.03 2.43
CA ALA A 169 -2.17 16.95 3.43
C ALA A 169 -1.97 15.50 3.93
N VAL A 170 -3.06 14.77 4.20
CA VAL A 170 -3.01 13.34 4.57
C VAL A 170 -2.38 12.51 3.46
N ASN A 171 -2.77 12.69 2.19
CA ASN A 171 -2.20 11.92 1.08
C ASN A 171 -0.73 12.26 0.82
N MET A 172 -0.33 13.53 0.97
CA MET A 172 1.08 13.90 0.87
C MET A 172 1.92 13.30 2.02
N ALA A 173 1.44 13.36 3.25
CA ALA A 173 2.09 12.71 4.39
C ALA A 173 2.12 11.18 4.23
N LYS A 174 1.05 10.58 3.73
CA LYS A 174 1.03 9.16 3.37
C LYS A 174 2.11 8.83 2.33
N SER A 175 2.31 9.67 1.32
CA SER A 175 3.35 9.44 0.31
C SER A 175 4.74 9.42 0.92
N THR A 176 5.08 10.34 1.84
CA THR A 176 6.39 10.33 2.53
C THR A 176 6.56 9.08 3.40
N VAL A 177 5.52 8.66 4.11
CA VAL A 177 5.54 7.41 4.91
C VAL A 177 5.74 6.20 4.00
N VAL A 178 5.05 6.14 2.85
CA VAL A 178 5.21 5.05 1.87
C VAL A 178 6.64 5.01 1.32
N ILE A 179 7.23 6.15 0.96
CA ILE A 179 8.62 6.21 0.48
C ILE A 179 9.58 5.61 1.50
N THR A 180 9.54 6.11 2.73
CA THR A 180 10.51 5.72 3.76
C THR A 180 10.35 4.26 4.18
N THR A 181 9.11 3.79 4.37
CA THR A 181 8.83 2.41 4.77
C THR A 181 9.08 1.42 3.64
N ALA A 182 8.74 1.77 2.38
CA ALA A 182 8.99 0.91 1.24
C ALA A 182 10.49 0.79 0.94
N LEU A 183 11.26 1.87 1.04
CA LEU A 183 12.72 1.81 0.92
C LEU A 183 13.34 0.91 1.99
N ALA A 184 12.91 1.02 3.25
CA ALA A 184 13.35 0.16 4.33
C ALA A 184 13.01 -1.32 4.04
N SER A 185 11.76 -1.61 3.61
CA SER A 185 11.33 -2.96 3.25
C SER A 185 12.08 -3.52 2.05
N VAL A 186 12.29 -2.73 0.98
CA VAL A 186 13.09 -3.15 -0.18
C VAL A 186 14.50 -3.50 0.27
N GLY A 187 15.12 -2.68 1.15
CA GLY A 187 16.43 -2.99 1.71
C GLY A 187 16.45 -4.34 2.43
N THR A 188 15.48 -4.60 3.31
CA THR A 188 15.36 -5.87 4.05
C THR A 188 15.17 -7.05 3.10
N PHE A 189 14.20 -6.99 2.19
CA PHE A 189 13.91 -8.11 1.28
C PHE A 189 15.00 -8.32 0.23
N ALA A 190 15.65 -7.25 -0.26
CA ALA A 190 16.77 -7.37 -1.18
C ALA A 190 18.00 -8.01 -0.52
N TRP A 191 18.28 -7.66 0.74
CA TRP A 191 19.36 -8.27 1.52
C TRP A 191 19.20 -9.79 1.66
N HIS A 192 17.95 -10.26 1.78
CA HIS A 192 17.62 -11.68 1.89
C HIS A 192 17.38 -12.37 0.52
N GLY A 193 17.59 -11.66 -0.61
CA GLY A 193 17.39 -12.24 -1.94
C GLY A 193 15.91 -12.47 -2.32
N ASN A 194 14.96 -11.88 -1.60
CA ASN A 194 13.52 -12.11 -1.75
C ASN A 194 12.84 -11.12 -2.71
N ILE A 195 13.54 -10.60 -3.72
CA ILE A 195 12.96 -9.72 -4.74
C ILE A 195 13.25 -10.29 -6.14
N VAL A 196 12.19 -10.50 -6.92
CA VAL A 196 12.30 -10.81 -8.34
C VAL A 196 12.29 -9.48 -9.11
N TRP A 197 13.48 -8.99 -9.44
CA TRP A 197 13.67 -7.61 -9.91
C TRP A 197 12.98 -7.28 -11.23
N ALA A 198 13.06 -8.15 -12.23
CA ALA A 198 12.54 -7.84 -13.55
C ALA A 198 11.03 -7.52 -13.55
N PRO A 199 10.13 -8.40 -13.08
CA PRO A 199 8.71 -8.07 -12.99
C PRO A 199 8.41 -6.98 -11.96
N ALA A 200 9.20 -6.87 -10.88
CA ALA A 200 9.03 -5.81 -9.88
C ALA A 200 9.27 -4.41 -10.47
N LEU A 201 10.30 -4.26 -11.31
CA LEU A 201 10.61 -3.00 -11.99
C LEU A 201 9.56 -2.64 -13.05
N VAL A 202 9.04 -3.64 -13.78
CA VAL A 202 7.97 -3.41 -14.76
C VAL A 202 6.69 -2.93 -14.05
N LEU A 203 6.30 -3.59 -12.96
CA LEU A 203 5.17 -3.15 -12.13
C LEU A 203 5.39 -1.74 -11.58
N ALA A 204 6.61 -1.45 -11.10
CA ALA A 204 6.98 -0.16 -10.53
C ALA A 204 6.92 0.97 -11.57
N ALA A 205 7.37 0.71 -12.80
CA ALA A 205 7.28 1.68 -13.90
C ALA A 205 5.82 2.04 -14.22
N GLY A 206 4.95 1.04 -14.32
CA GLY A 206 3.51 1.27 -14.47
C GLY A 206 2.92 2.04 -13.28
N ALA A 207 3.27 1.64 -12.06
CA ALA A 207 2.79 2.28 -10.84
C ALA A 207 3.25 3.73 -10.69
N ALA A 208 4.44 4.07 -11.18
CA ALA A 208 4.95 5.45 -11.26
C ALA A 208 4.02 6.32 -12.12
N VAL A 209 3.71 5.86 -13.33
CA VAL A 209 2.82 6.58 -14.24
C VAL A 209 1.42 6.75 -13.63
N GLY A 210 0.82 5.66 -13.16
CA GLY A 210 -0.53 5.67 -12.60
C GLY A 210 -0.64 6.59 -11.38
N SER A 211 0.33 6.53 -10.47
CA SER A 211 0.31 7.34 -9.25
C SER A 211 0.58 8.83 -9.51
N TYR A 212 1.47 9.15 -10.45
CA TYR A 212 1.73 10.54 -10.84
C TYR A 212 0.49 11.20 -11.44
N LEU A 213 -0.14 10.54 -12.41
CA LEU A 213 -1.35 11.04 -13.05
C LEU A 213 -2.50 11.19 -12.04
N ALA A 214 -2.73 10.17 -11.22
CA ALA A 214 -3.83 10.20 -10.25
C ALA A 214 -3.63 11.25 -9.16
N SER A 215 -2.41 11.46 -8.66
CA SER A 215 -2.14 12.50 -7.66
C SER A 215 -2.30 13.91 -8.22
N HIS A 216 -1.90 14.12 -9.46
CA HIS A 216 -2.12 15.41 -10.15
C HIS A 216 -3.62 15.70 -10.37
N TRP A 217 -4.41 14.66 -10.72
CA TRP A 217 -5.85 14.80 -11.00
C TRP A 217 -6.75 14.64 -9.76
N SER A 218 -6.30 14.01 -8.70
CA SER A 218 -7.10 13.79 -7.47
C SER A 218 -7.54 15.10 -6.79
N VAL A 219 -6.88 16.18 -7.13
CA VAL A 219 -7.27 17.54 -6.74
C VAL A 219 -8.59 17.98 -7.41
N ALA A 220 -9.02 17.33 -8.50
CA ALA A 220 -10.09 17.83 -9.37
C ALA A 220 -11.39 17.01 -9.38
N LYS A 221 -11.44 15.72 -9.07
CA LYS A 221 -12.65 14.90 -9.27
C LYS A 221 -12.86 13.76 -8.25
N GLY A 222 -14.11 13.51 -7.88
CA GLY A 222 -14.54 12.57 -6.85
C GLY A 222 -14.28 11.07 -7.11
N SER A 223 -14.25 10.31 -6.01
CA SER A 223 -13.65 8.99 -5.83
C SER A 223 -14.61 7.77 -5.89
N ALA A 224 -15.92 7.97 -6.12
CA ALA A 224 -16.92 6.91 -5.91
C ALA A 224 -16.81 5.71 -6.89
N ALA A 225 -16.41 5.94 -8.15
CA ALA A 225 -16.25 4.85 -9.13
C ALA A 225 -15.03 3.98 -8.79
N ILE A 226 -13.93 4.62 -8.38
CA ILE A 226 -12.69 3.93 -8.00
C ILE A 226 -12.89 3.12 -6.73
N ALA A 227 -13.64 3.64 -5.75
CA ALA A 227 -13.99 2.90 -4.54
C ALA A 227 -14.73 1.58 -4.86
N ARG A 228 -15.66 1.57 -5.82
CA ARG A 228 -16.35 0.35 -6.26
C ARG A 228 -15.40 -0.68 -6.87
N VAL A 229 -14.47 -0.26 -7.71
CA VAL A 229 -13.45 -1.15 -8.30
C VAL A 229 -12.60 -1.79 -7.20
N VAL A 230 -12.17 -1.01 -6.20
CA VAL A 230 -11.40 -1.53 -5.06
C VAL A 230 -12.20 -2.56 -4.25
N VAL A 231 -13.49 -2.32 -4.03
CA VAL A 231 -14.36 -3.29 -3.33
C VAL A 231 -14.44 -4.60 -4.11
N VAL A 232 -14.66 -4.56 -5.42
CA VAL A 232 -14.73 -5.78 -6.25
C VAL A 232 -13.41 -6.57 -6.18
N ILE A 233 -12.28 -5.90 -6.38
CA ILE A 233 -10.95 -6.55 -6.32
C ILE A 233 -10.70 -7.13 -4.92
N ALA A 234 -11.02 -6.38 -3.86
CA ALA A 234 -10.83 -6.83 -2.48
C ALA A 234 -11.70 -8.05 -2.15
N VAL A 235 -12.95 -8.10 -2.65
CA VAL A 235 -13.85 -9.27 -2.47
C VAL A 235 -13.27 -10.49 -3.19
N LEU A 236 -12.90 -10.37 -4.45
CA LEU A 236 -12.34 -11.50 -5.22
C LEU A 236 -11.07 -12.06 -4.56
N THR A 237 -10.18 -11.17 -4.12
CA THR A 237 -8.95 -11.61 -3.43
C THR A 237 -9.24 -12.22 -2.06
N LEU A 238 -10.21 -11.69 -1.31
CA LEU A 238 -10.62 -12.29 -0.05
C LEU A 238 -11.14 -13.71 -0.26
N LEU A 239 -12.00 -13.93 -1.24
CA LEU A 239 -12.50 -15.25 -1.57
C LEU A 239 -11.37 -16.21 -1.95
N GLU A 240 -10.41 -15.75 -2.74
CA GLU A 240 -9.21 -16.53 -3.07
C GLU A 240 -8.40 -16.90 -1.81
N GLN A 241 -8.12 -15.92 -0.92
CA GLN A 241 -7.37 -16.24 0.31
C GLN A 241 -8.12 -17.22 1.22
N LEU A 242 -9.44 -17.07 1.37
CA LEU A 242 -10.26 -18.00 2.16
C LEU A 242 -10.26 -19.40 1.55
N TRP A 243 -10.31 -19.52 0.22
CA TRP A 243 -10.22 -20.80 -0.47
C TRP A 243 -8.86 -21.47 -0.24
N GLN A 244 -7.77 -20.73 -0.38
CA GLN A 244 -6.41 -21.24 -0.13
C GLN A 244 -6.18 -21.63 1.34
N ILE A 245 -6.74 -20.89 2.28
CA ILE A 245 -6.72 -21.24 3.71
C ILE A 245 -7.50 -22.54 3.95
N ALA A 246 -8.69 -22.68 3.35
CA ALA A 246 -9.49 -23.88 3.47
C ALA A 246 -8.73 -25.12 2.96
N ILE A 247 -8.10 -25.04 1.79
CA ILE A 247 -7.28 -26.13 1.24
C ILE A 247 -6.09 -26.48 2.15
N ALA A 248 -5.45 -25.47 2.78
CA ALA A 248 -4.29 -25.72 3.65
C ALA A 248 -4.65 -26.33 5.01
N LEU A 249 -5.92 -26.31 5.39
CA LEU A 249 -6.42 -26.87 6.66
C LEU A 249 -7.03 -28.28 6.49
N TRP A 250 -7.26 -28.73 5.25
CA TRP A 250 -7.70 -30.10 4.90
C TRP A 250 -6.53 -30.97 4.48
#